data_801b48619c491096b42a39851f246af4
#
_entry.id   801b48619c491096b42a39851f246af4
#
_cell.length_a   1.000
_cell.length_b   1.000
_cell.length_c   1.000
_cell.angle_alpha   90.00
_cell.angle_beta   90.00
_cell.angle_gamma   90.00
#
_symmetry.space_group_name_H-M   'P 1'
#
loop_
_entity.id
_entity.type
_entity.pdbx_description
1 polymer ?
#
loop_
_entity_poly.entity_id
_entity_poly.type
_entity_poly.pdbx_seq_one_letter_code
_entity_poly.pdbx_strand_id
1 'polypeptide(L)'
;MAPELGPLAQVAVTFHDVPRAVAWYRDVLGLPLVFETNGMAFFAMGDVRLMMTVPEKAEFDHPASVLYFRVTDITAAHAALTARGATIEDDPHLVGRMGSTEIWMFFVRDEERHLIGITEERAA
;
A
#
# COMPACT_ATOMS: atom_id res chain seq x y z
N MET A 1 -3.12 -14.89 -31.06
CA MET A 1 -3.80 -15.47 -29.89
C MET A 1 -3.17 -14.92 -28.63
N ALA A 2 -3.98 -14.33 -27.77
CA ALA A 2 -3.50 -13.78 -26.51
C ALA A 2 -3.30 -14.88 -25.47
N PRO A 3 -2.28 -14.77 -24.59
CA PRO A 3 -2.19 -15.65 -23.45
C PRO A 3 -3.35 -15.39 -22.47
N GLU A 4 -3.79 -16.41 -21.78
CA GLU A 4 -4.83 -16.26 -20.77
C GLU A 4 -4.18 -15.90 -19.44
N LEU A 5 -4.03 -14.59 -19.18
CA LEU A 5 -3.46 -14.12 -17.93
C LEU A 5 -4.47 -14.25 -16.80
N GLY A 6 -4.04 -14.80 -15.69
CA GLY A 6 -4.82 -14.79 -14.44
C GLY A 6 -4.77 -13.43 -13.75
N PRO A 7 -5.34 -13.34 -12.55
CA PRO A 7 -5.27 -12.11 -11.76
C PRO A 7 -3.82 -11.73 -11.44
N LEU A 8 -3.62 -10.46 -11.10
CA LEU A 8 -2.32 -9.99 -10.65
C LEU A 8 -1.88 -10.81 -9.43
N ALA A 9 -0.68 -11.39 -9.48
CA ALA A 9 -0.17 -12.25 -8.41
C ALA A 9 0.65 -11.49 -7.38
N GLN A 10 1.41 -10.49 -7.82
CA GLN A 10 2.42 -9.86 -6.99
C GLN A 10 2.80 -8.48 -7.50
N VAL A 11 3.09 -7.58 -6.57
CA VAL A 11 3.66 -6.27 -6.83
C VAL A 11 4.99 -6.19 -6.08
N ALA A 12 6.06 -5.82 -6.76
CA ALA A 12 7.37 -5.62 -6.15
C ALA A 12 7.62 -4.14 -5.93
N VAL A 13 8.07 -3.79 -4.73
CA VAL A 13 8.46 -2.43 -4.37
C VAL A 13 9.86 -2.50 -3.79
N THR A 14 10.74 -1.59 -4.21
CA THR A 14 12.11 -1.53 -3.70
C THR A 14 12.18 -0.69 -2.44
N PHE A 15 12.97 -1.18 -1.48
CA PHE A 15 13.23 -0.51 -0.21
C PHE A 15 14.73 -0.56 0.06
N HIS A 16 15.27 0.48 0.68
CA HIS A 16 16.67 0.51 1.05
C HIS A 16 16.93 -0.18 2.39
N ASP A 17 15.91 -0.21 3.25
CA ASP A 17 15.97 -0.86 4.57
C ASP A 17 14.74 -1.74 4.75
N VAL A 18 14.85 -3.01 4.33
CA VAL A 18 13.71 -3.94 4.37
C VAL A 18 13.25 -4.23 5.80
N PRO A 19 14.12 -4.48 6.81
CA PRO A 19 13.63 -4.69 8.18
C PRO A 19 12.82 -3.52 8.73
N ARG A 20 13.22 -2.29 8.45
CA ARG A 20 12.50 -1.10 8.87
C ARG A 20 11.15 -0.99 8.14
N ALA A 21 11.13 -1.29 6.84
CA ALA A 21 9.91 -1.31 6.06
C ALA A 21 8.94 -2.39 6.57
N VAL A 22 9.45 -3.57 6.90
CA VAL A 22 8.64 -4.65 7.47
C VAL A 22 7.95 -4.20 8.75
N ALA A 23 8.68 -3.56 9.65
CA ALA A 23 8.10 -3.06 10.90
C ALA A 23 6.97 -2.08 10.65
N TRP A 24 7.15 -1.15 9.70
CA TRP A 24 6.13 -0.15 9.40
C TRP A 24 4.88 -0.78 8.76
N TYR A 25 5.05 -1.64 7.77
CA TYR A 25 3.91 -2.26 7.08
C TYR A 25 3.16 -3.22 7.99
N ARG A 26 3.86 -3.91 8.88
CA ARG A 26 3.23 -4.80 9.85
C ARG A 26 2.54 -4.03 10.97
N ASP A 27 3.24 -3.04 11.57
CA ASP A 27 2.80 -2.43 12.82
C ASP A 27 1.95 -1.17 12.61
N VAL A 28 2.19 -0.41 11.54
CA VAL A 28 1.42 0.80 11.23
C VAL A 28 0.27 0.49 10.27
N LEU A 29 0.55 -0.13 9.12
CA LEU A 29 -0.50 -0.50 8.17
C LEU A 29 -1.30 -1.73 8.60
N GLY A 30 -0.70 -2.61 9.38
CA GLY A 30 -1.39 -3.82 9.85
C GLY A 30 -1.52 -4.90 8.78
N LEU A 31 -0.64 -4.92 7.78
CA LEU A 31 -0.66 -5.97 6.77
C LEU A 31 -0.08 -7.27 7.33
N PRO A 32 -0.65 -8.42 6.94
CA PRO A 32 -0.11 -9.71 7.37
C PRO A 32 1.24 -9.99 6.72
N LEU A 33 2.27 -10.18 7.54
CA LEU A 33 3.58 -10.62 7.07
C LEU A 33 3.51 -12.10 6.77
N VAL A 34 3.92 -12.48 5.56
CA VAL A 34 3.91 -13.88 5.12
C VAL A 34 5.28 -14.51 5.32
N PHE A 35 6.34 -13.79 4.95
CA PHE A 35 7.67 -14.36 4.95
C PHE A 35 8.70 -13.22 4.93
N GLU A 36 9.82 -13.43 5.62
CA GLU A 36 10.90 -12.43 5.68
C GLU A 36 12.25 -13.14 5.65
N THR A 37 13.15 -12.63 4.81
CA THR A 37 14.57 -12.98 4.82
C THR A 37 15.39 -11.71 5.00
N ASN A 38 16.71 -11.83 4.95
CA ASN A 38 17.62 -10.70 5.22
C ASN A 38 17.52 -9.54 4.22
N GLY A 39 16.98 -9.70 3.07
CA GLY A 39 16.89 -8.61 2.08
C GLY A 39 15.57 -8.62 1.33
N MET A 40 14.60 -9.35 1.84
CA MET A 40 13.35 -9.57 1.13
C MET A 40 12.24 -9.86 2.13
N ALA A 41 11.04 -9.39 1.84
CA ALA A 41 9.85 -9.72 2.63
C ALA A 41 8.63 -9.82 1.73
N PHE A 42 7.66 -10.61 2.19
CA PHE A 42 6.38 -10.75 1.51
C PHE A 42 5.24 -10.47 2.47
N PHE A 43 4.31 -9.65 2.03
CA PHE A 43 3.07 -9.34 2.76
C PHE A 43 1.88 -9.78 1.93
N ALA A 44 0.80 -10.17 2.58
CA ALA A 44 -0.47 -10.43 1.91
C ALA A 44 -1.27 -9.13 1.77
N MET A 45 -1.74 -8.86 0.54
CA MET A 45 -2.67 -7.79 0.25
C MET A 45 -3.89 -8.43 -0.41
N GLY A 46 -4.73 -9.12 0.40
CA GLY A 46 -5.73 -10.00 -0.16
C GLY A 46 -5.08 -11.14 -0.93
N ASP A 47 -5.44 -11.32 -2.18
CA ASP A 47 -4.89 -12.37 -3.04
C ASP A 47 -3.60 -11.95 -3.76
N VAL A 48 -3.14 -10.73 -3.55
CA VAL A 48 -1.92 -10.20 -4.16
C VAL A 48 -0.83 -10.09 -3.11
N ARG A 49 0.38 -10.52 -3.44
CA ARG A 49 1.52 -10.35 -2.54
C ARG A 49 2.23 -9.04 -2.80
N LEU A 50 2.63 -8.36 -1.73
CA LEU A 50 3.61 -7.29 -1.80
C LEU A 50 4.98 -7.90 -1.55
N MET A 51 5.88 -7.80 -2.51
CA MET A 51 7.28 -8.21 -2.35
C MET A 51 8.13 -6.98 -2.09
N MET A 52 8.79 -6.96 -0.95
CA MET A 52 9.79 -5.94 -0.62
C MET A 52 11.17 -6.48 -0.95
N THR A 53 11.97 -5.70 -1.64
CA THR A 53 13.31 -6.13 -2.02
C THR A 53 14.24 -4.92 -2.09
N VAL A 54 15.52 -5.16 -1.76
CA VAL A 54 16.57 -4.16 -1.96
C VAL A 54 16.91 -4.13 -3.45
N PRO A 55 17.05 -2.93 -4.08
CA PRO A 55 17.40 -2.88 -5.50
C PRO A 55 18.79 -3.48 -5.75
N GLU A 56 18.85 -4.41 -6.69
CA GLU A 56 20.10 -5.08 -7.05
C GLU A 56 21.02 -4.20 -7.92
N LYS A 57 20.40 -3.27 -8.66
CA LYS A 57 21.09 -2.35 -9.55
C LYS A 57 20.47 -0.96 -9.43
N ALA A 58 21.26 0.07 -9.71
CA ALA A 58 20.77 1.45 -9.65
C ALA A 58 19.56 1.69 -10.56
N GLU A 59 19.47 1.01 -11.68
CA GLU A 59 18.33 1.16 -12.61
C GLU A 59 17.01 0.61 -12.04
N PHE A 60 17.10 -0.28 -11.03
CA PHE A 60 15.92 -0.82 -10.34
C PHE A 60 15.52 0.00 -9.11
N ASP A 61 16.35 0.97 -8.73
CA ASP A 61 16.08 1.87 -7.62
C ASP A 61 15.33 3.10 -8.13
N HIS A 62 14.01 2.98 -8.25
CA HIS A 62 13.15 4.01 -8.78
C HIS A 62 11.89 4.15 -7.92
N PRO A 63 11.20 5.29 -8.03
CA PRO A 63 9.94 5.47 -7.31
C PRO A 63 8.93 4.39 -7.70
N ALA A 64 8.26 3.85 -6.70
CA ALA A 64 7.23 2.84 -6.89
C ALA A 64 5.93 3.49 -7.40
N SER A 65 5.09 2.67 -8.00
CA SER A 65 3.70 3.04 -8.24
C SER A 65 2.98 3.22 -6.91
N VAL A 66 1.95 4.03 -6.90
CA VAL A 66 1.14 4.25 -5.69
C VAL A 66 0.23 3.03 -5.49
N LEU A 67 0.30 2.42 -4.31
CA LEU A 67 -0.58 1.32 -3.94
C LEU A 67 -1.79 1.91 -3.22
N TYR A 68 -2.98 1.46 -3.61
CA TYR A 68 -4.23 1.89 -3.00
C TYR A 68 -4.86 0.73 -2.26
N PHE A 69 -5.13 0.93 -0.97
CA PHE A 69 -5.80 -0.07 -0.14
C PHE A 69 -7.24 0.36 0.13
N ARG A 70 -8.16 -0.55 -0.13
CA ARG A 70 -9.59 -0.30 0.12
C ARG A 70 -9.90 -0.54 1.59
N VAL A 71 -10.69 0.37 2.16
CA VAL A 71 -11.23 0.24 3.51
C VAL A 71 -12.74 0.38 3.47
N THR A 72 -13.41 -0.12 4.50
CA THR A 72 -14.86 0.00 4.61
C THR A 72 -15.30 1.32 5.24
N ASP A 73 -14.42 1.94 6.06
CA ASP A 73 -14.70 3.21 6.75
C ASP A 73 -13.42 4.04 6.75
N ILE A 74 -13.37 5.02 5.85
CA ILE A 74 -12.17 5.83 5.66
C ILE A 74 -11.90 6.77 6.84
N THR A 75 -12.93 7.22 7.52
CA THR A 75 -12.78 8.06 8.71
C THR A 75 -12.13 7.27 9.85
N ALA A 76 -12.58 6.03 10.06
CA ALA A 76 -11.99 5.14 11.06
C ALA A 76 -10.55 4.76 10.69
N ALA A 77 -10.28 4.52 9.41
CA ALA A 77 -8.93 4.21 8.95
C ALA A 77 -7.98 5.38 9.18
N HIS A 78 -8.43 6.61 8.89
CA HIS A 78 -7.64 7.82 9.13
C HIS A 78 -7.30 7.97 10.61
N ALA A 79 -8.29 7.79 11.48
CA ALA A 79 -8.08 7.87 12.94
C ALA A 79 -7.10 6.80 13.43
N ALA A 80 -7.24 5.56 12.94
CA ALA A 80 -6.38 4.46 13.34
C ALA A 80 -4.93 4.68 12.90
N LEU A 81 -4.71 5.13 11.66
CA LEU A 81 -3.36 5.40 11.15
C LEU A 81 -2.72 6.58 11.86
N THR A 82 -3.49 7.63 12.15
CA THR A 82 -3.01 8.76 12.94
C THR A 82 -2.56 8.30 14.32
N ALA A 83 -3.36 7.46 14.99
CA ALA A 83 -3.03 6.93 16.33
C ALA A 83 -1.77 6.06 16.32
N ARG A 84 -1.48 5.41 15.20
CA ARG A 84 -0.28 4.58 15.05
C ARG A 84 0.95 5.35 14.59
N GLY A 85 0.83 6.66 14.44
CA GLY A 85 1.95 7.53 14.11
C GLY A 85 2.29 7.60 12.62
N ALA A 86 1.35 7.23 11.75
CA ALA A 86 1.57 7.35 10.31
C ALA A 86 1.71 8.82 9.89
N THR A 87 2.53 9.06 8.88
CA THR A 87 2.67 10.39 8.27
C THR A 87 1.51 10.59 7.30
N ILE A 88 0.53 11.38 7.72
CA ILE A 88 -0.68 11.65 6.94
C ILE A 88 -0.42 12.84 6.00
N GLU A 89 -0.72 12.67 4.71
CA GLU A 89 -0.57 13.75 3.73
C GLU A 89 -1.76 14.69 3.72
N ASP A 90 -2.97 14.16 3.88
CA ASP A 90 -4.21 14.92 3.78
C ASP A 90 -5.36 14.24 4.51
N ASP A 91 -6.47 14.95 4.64
CA ASP A 91 -7.68 14.40 5.23
C ASP A 91 -8.50 13.64 4.19
N PRO A 92 -9.36 12.69 4.63
CA PRO A 92 -10.28 12.02 3.70
C PRO A 92 -11.13 13.02 2.95
N HIS A 93 -11.22 12.86 1.63
CA HIS A 93 -12.00 13.76 0.79
C HIS A 93 -12.57 13.01 -0.42
N LEU A 94 -13.65 13.56 -0.96
CA LEU A 94 -14.27 13.03 -2.17
C LEU A 94 -13.37 13.38 -3.36
N VAL A 95 -12.89 12.36 -4.05
CA VAL A 95 -12.05 12.51 -5.24
C VAL A 95 -12.92 12.63 -6.48
N GLY A 96 -14.00 11.85 -6.56
CA GLY A 96 -14.88 11.85 -7.71
C GLY A 96 -15.94 10.76 -7.61
N ARG A 97 -16.70 10.63 -8.69
CA ARG A 97 -17.72 9.61 -8.80
C ARG A 97 -17.47 8.75 -10.03
N MET A 98 -17.70 7.47 -9.84
CA MET A 98 -17.62 6.49 -10.90
C MET A 98 -19.00 5.85 -10.99
N GLY A 99 -19.85 6.36 -11.91
CA GLY A 99 -21.25 5.99 -11.94
C GLY A 99 -21.97 6.43 -10.66
N SER A 100 -22.61 5.48 -9.98
CA SER A 100 -23.29 5.72 -8.71
C SER A 100 -22.39 5.49 -7.48
N THR A 101 -21.08 5.35 -7.70
CA THR A 101 -20.13 5.10 -6.62
C THR A 101 -19.30 6.35 -6.37
N GLU A 102 -19.22 6.78 -5.11
CA GLU A 102 -18.33 7.85 -4.68
C GLU A 102 -16.98 7.25 -4.29
N ILE A 103 -15.91 7.90 -4.72
CA ILE A 103 -14.54 7.48 -4.41
C ILE A 103 -13.96 8.49 -3.44
N TRP A 104 -13.65 8.04 -2.23
CA TRP A 104 -13.04 8.83 -1.18
C TRP A 104 -11.61 8.35 -0.95
N MET A 105 -10.70 9.26 -0.69
CA MET A 105 -9.28 8.94 -0.50
C MET A 105 -8.62 9.83 0.53
N PHE A 106 -7.54 9.33 1.10
CA PHE A 106 -6.46 10.11 1.69
C PHE A 106 -5.15 9.36 1.50
N PHE A 107 -4.03 10.03 1.74
CA PHE A 107 -2.72 9.48 1.46
C PHE A 107 -1.84 9.53 2.70
N VAL A 108 -0.95 8.54 2.81
CA VAL A 108 0.08 8.48 3.84
C VAL A 108 1.43 8.23 3.18
N ARG A 109 2.51 8.51 3.90
CA ARG A 109 3.87 8.18 3.49
C ARG A 109 4.41 7.08 4.39
N ASP A 110 5.09 6.10 3.81
CA ASP A 110 5.83 5.14 4.60
C ASP A 110 7.18 5.74 5.04
N GLU A 111 8.01 4.96 5.75
CA GLU A 111 9.28 5.45 6.30
C GLU A 111 10.33 5.74 5.24
N GLU A 112 10.16 5.25 4.01
CA GLU A 112 11.01 5.59 2.87
C GLU A 112 10.33 6.55 1.90
N ARG A 113 9.22 7.18 2.35
CA ARG A 113 8.49 8.21 1.62
C ARG A 113 7.70 7.72 0.41
N HIS A 114 7.43 6.41 0.31
CA HIS A 114 6.49 5.92 -0.69
C HIS A 114 5.10 6.44 -0.36
N LEU A 115 4.39 6.90 -1.38
CA LEU A 115 3.01 7.35 -1.24
C LEU A 115 2.08 6.15 -1.25
N ILE A 116 1.16 6.10 -0.30
CA ILE A 116 0.17 5.03 -0.18
C ILE A 116 -1.20 5.67 -0.11
N GLY A 117 -2.12 5.21 -0.95
CA GLY A 117 -3.50 5.66 -0.96
C GLY A 117 -4.39 4.75 -0.12
N ILE A 118 -5.28 5.37 0.63
CA ILE A 118 -6.35 4.67 1.35
C ILE A 118 -7.65 5.12 0.72
N THR A 119 -8.47 4.17 0.28
CA THR A 119 -9.67 4.49 -0.48
C THR A 119 -10.89 3.79 0.06
N GLU A 120 -12.00 4.50 0.06
CA GLU A 120 -13.31 3.92 0.31
C GLU A 120 -14.19 4.19 -0.90
N GLU A 121 -14.85 3.16 -1.38
CA GLU A 121 -15.85 3.27 -2.44
C GLU A 121 -17.21 3.08 -1.78
N ARG A 122 -18.07 4.09 -1.87
CA ARG A 122 -19.39 4.05 -1.25
C ARG A 122 -20.47 4.40 -2.25
N ALA A 123 -21.65 3.84 -2.04
CA ALA A 123 -22.80 4.19 -2.85
C ALA A 123 -23.14 5.67 -2.67
N ALA A 124 -23.39 6.34 -3.78
CA ALA A 124 -23.77 7.76 -3.76
C ALA A 124 -25.23 7.90 -3.32
#